data_d2f357abc5e3070e78c3fcaafd31dca7
#
_entry.id   d2f357abc5e3070e78c3fcaafd31dca7
#
_cell.length_a   1.000
_cell.length_b   1.000
_cell.length_c   1.000
_cell.angle_alpha   90.00
_cell.angle_beta   90.00
_cell.angle_gamma   90.00
#
_symmetry.space_group_name_H-M   'P 1'
#
loop_
_entity.id
_entity.type
_entity.pdbx_description
1 polymer ?
#
loop_
_entity_poly.entity_id
_entity_poly.type
_entity_poly.pdbx_seq_one_letter_code
_entity_poly.pdbx_strand_id
1 'polypeptide(L)'
;MFRVSIMYPNQEGGRFDLNYYRTKHMELAKKLFKPFGLIKTEVDRGISGGGGQSPPYIYVGHLYFDSKDGYDRGVAEVGLTIRGDIPNYTNVTPIRQISKILD
;
A
#
# COMPACT_ATOMS: atom_id res chain seq x y z
N MET A 1 -14.69 8.99 -3.73
CA MET A 1 -13.29 8.52 -3.84
C MET A 1 -12.97 7.57 -2.72
N PHE A 2 -12.21 6.53 -3.00
CA PHE A 2 -11.82 5.51 -2.04
C PHE A 2 -10.30 5.46 -1.92
N ARG A 3 -9.83 5.17 -0.72
CA ARG A 3 -8.41 5.02 -0.45
C ARG A 3 -8.15 3.64 0.10
N VAL A 4 -7.20 2.93 -0.51
CA VAL A 4 -6.71 1.66 -0.01
C VAL A 4 -5.41 1.95 0.72
N SER A 5 -5.37 1.65 2.01
CA SER A 5 -4.17 1.85 2.83
C SER A 5 -3.54 0.50 3.10
N ILE A 6 -2.27 0.36 2.72
CA ILE A 6 -1.49 -0.87 2.91
C ILE A 6 -0.43 -0.55 3.93
N MET A 7 -0.62 -1.06 5.15
CA MET A 7 0.13 -0.65 6.33
C MET A 7 1.09 -1.75 6.74
N TYR A 8 2.38 -1.42 6.80
CA TYR A 8 3.43 -2.37 7.15
C TYR A 8 3.79 -2.19 8.63
N PRO A 9 3.41 -3.17 9.49
CA PRO A 9 3.69 -3.06 10.93
C PRO A 9 5.17 -2.88 11.22
N ASN A 10 5.45 -2.04 12.22
CA ASN A 10 6.80 -1.86 12.74
C ASN A 10 7.10 -3.01 13.69
N GLN A 11 7.77 -4.05 13.20
CA GLN A 11 8.02 -5.26 13.96
C GLN A 11 9.50 -5.57 14.05
N GLU A 12 9.89 -6.18 15.15
CA GLU A 12 11.27 -6.65 15.35
C GLU A 12 11.62 -7.68 14.27
N GLY A 13 12.82 -7.56 13.72
CA GLY A 13 13.26 -8.45 12.64
C GLY A 13 12.69 -8.13 11.27
N GLY A 14 11.88 -7.08 11.18
CA GLY A 14 11.33 -6.65 9.90
C GLY A 14 12.39 -6.06 8.99
N ARG A 15 12.34 -6.43 7.70
CA ARG A 15 13.19 -5.86 6.66
C ARG A 15 12.32 -5.19 5.62
N PHE A 16 12.77 -4.06 5.09
CA PHE A 16 12.00 -3.34 4.09
C PHE A 16 12.94 -2.56 3.16
N ASP A 17 12.97 -2.93 1.89
CA ASP A 17 13.73 -2.23 0.88
C ASP A 17 12.87 -1.09 0.31
N LEU A 18 13.01 0.08 0.90
CA LEU A 18 12.20 1.25 0.52
C LEU A 18 12.44 1.67 -0.92
N ASN A 19 13.68 1.59 -1.38
CA ASN A 19 13.98 1.96 -2.76
C ASN A 19 13.24 1.07 -3.75
N TYR A 20 13.30 -0.25 -3.57
CA TYR A 20 12.56 -1.19 -4.41
C TYR A 20 11.06 -0.91 -4.34
N TYR A 21 10.54 -0.73 -3.13
CA TYR A 21 9.12 -0.49 -2.91
C TYR A 21 8.63 0.73 -3.71
N ARG A 22 9.36 1.84 -3.64
CA ARG A 22 8.98 3.07 -4.31
C ARG A 22 9.19 3.04 -5.81
N THR A 23 10.29 2.44 -6.28
CA THR A 23 10.67 2.53 -7.69
C THR A 23 10.17 1.36 -8.54
N LYS A 24 9.89 0.22 -7.92
CA LYS A 24 9.45 -0.98 -8.65
C LYS A 24 8.06 -1.44 -8.25
N HIS A 25 7.82 -1.66 -6.96
CA HIS A 25 6.53 -2.19 -6.51
C HIS A 25 5.39 -1.20 -6.76
N MET A 26 5.55 0.05 -6.35
CA MET A 26 4.51 1.05 -6.54
C MET A 26 4.31 1.38 -8.01
N GLU A 27 5.37 1.34 -8.82
CA GLU A 27 5.23 1.53 -10.26
C GLU A 27 4.47 0.37 -10.92
N LEU A 28 4.71 -0.86 -10.46
CA LEU A 28 3.94 -2.02 -10.90
C LEU A 28 2.45 -1.85 -10.58
N ALA A 29 2.16 -1.45 -9.33
CA ALA A 29 0.78 -1.23 -8.90
C ALA A 29 0.09 -0.15 -9.72
N LYS A 30 0.78 0.97 -9.98
CA LYS A 30 0.25 2.04 -10.83
C LYS A 30 -0.10 1.55 -12.22
N LYS A 31 0.81 0.82 -12.83
CA LYS A 31 0.63 0.33 -14.19
C LYS A 31 -0.57 -0.63 -14.28
N LEU A 32 -0.64 -1.59 -13.35
CA LEU A 32 -1.64 -2.64 -13.41
C LEU A 32 -3.02 -2.15 -12.95
N PHE A 33 -3.10 -1.22 -12.01
CA PHE A 33 -4.38 -0.70 -11.52
C PHE A 33 -4.94 0.46 -12.34
N LYS A 34 -4.13 1.08 -13.20
CA LYS A 34 -4.58 2.23 -13.98
C LYS A 34 -5.88 1.97 -14.74
N PRO A 35 -6.06 0.82 -15.44
CA PRO A 35 -7.30 0.55 -16.15
C PRO A 35 -8.52 0.41 -15.23
N PHE A 36 -8.31 0.26 -13.92
CA PHE A 36 -9.37 0.02 -12.95
C PHE A 36 -9.72 1.25 -12.12
N GLY A 37 -9.28 2.43 -12.56
CA GLY A 37 -9.68 3.68 -11.91
C GLY A 37 -8.72 4.18 -10.84
N LEU A 38 -7.47 3.71 -10.83
CA LEU A 38 -6.46 4.27 -9.94
C LEU A 38 -6.17 5.72 -10.34
N ILE A 39 -6.26 6.64 -9.36
CA ILE A 39 -6.05 8.07 -9.58
C ILE A 39 -4.62 8.47 -9.24
N LYS A 40 -4.15 8.07 -8.06
CA LYS A 40 -2.79 8.40 -7.58
C LYS A 40 -2.38 7.45 -6.48
N THR A 41 -1.10 7.51 -6.13
CA THR A 41 -0.53 6.77 -5.00
C THR A 41 0.27 7.70 -4.11
N GLU A 42 0.40 7.32 -2.83
CA GLU A 42 1.24 8.02 -1.87
C GLU A 42 1.95 6.99 -0.99
N VAL A 43 3.10 7.34 -0.47
CA VAL A 43 3.84 6.50 0.47
C VAL A 43 4.21 7.36 1.68
N ASP A 44 3.85 6.89 2.87
CA ASP A 44 4.18 7.55 4.13
C ASP A 44 5.25 6.75 4.86
N ARG A 45 6.16 7.49 5.53
CA ARG A 45 7.06 6.90 6.52
C ARG A 45 6.50 7.18 7.90
N GLY A 46 6.38 6.16 8.74
CA GLY A 46 6.00 6.35 10.13
C GLY A 46 7.10 7.08 10.89
N ILE A 47 6.73 8.14 11.62
CA ILE A 47 7.68 8.94 12.39
C ILE A 47 7.56 8.62 13.88
N SER A 48 6.34 8.59 14.38
CA SER A 48 6.08 8.26 15.79
C SER A 48 4.63 7.90 15.98
N GLY A 49 4.34 7.21 17.08
CA GLY A 49 2.98 7.05 17.58
C GLY A 49 2.61 8.23 18.47
N GLY A 50 1.42 8.19 19.04
CA GLY A 50 1.04 9.20 20.02
C GLY A 50 1.91 9.09 21.26
N GLY A 51 2.18 10.24 21.91
CA GLY A 51 2.93 10.27 23.17
C GLY A 51 4.39 9.90 23.07
N GLY A 52 5.01 10.14 21.92
CA GLY A 52 6.45 9.92 21.77
C GLY A 52 6.86 8.46 21.57
N GLN A 53 5.91 7.58 21.36
CA GLN A 53 6.19 6.16 21.12
C GLN A 53 6.65 5.93 19.68
N SER A 54 7.22 4.75 19.42
CA SER A 54 7.55 4.33 18.07
C SER A 54 6.29 4.25 17.20
N PRO A 55 6.39 4.51 15.89
CA PRO A 55 5.22 4.40 15.03
C PRO A 55 4.74 2.95 14.97
N PRO A 56 3.42 2.70 15.02
CA PRO A 56 2.89 1.33 14.89
C PRO A 56 3.13 0.75 13.49
N TYR A 57 3.19 1.59 12.47
CA TYR A 57 3.47 1.18 11.09
C TYR A 57 4.69 1.92 10.59
N ILE A 58 5.65 1.18 10.00
CA ILE A 58 6.87 1.82 9.54
C ILE A 58 6.68 2.51 8.20
N TYR A 59 5.91 1.91 7.30
CA TYR A 59 5.52 2.51 6.02
C TYR A 59 4.05 2.24 5.76
N VAL A 60 3.40 3.18 5.08
CA VAL A 60 2.02 3.02 4.63
C VAL A 60 1.95 3.43 3.17
N GLY A 61 1.44 2.54 2.32
CA GLY A 61 1.16 2.86 0.93
C GLY A 61 -0.31 3.18 0.78
N HIS A 62 -0.63 4.22 0.01
CA HIS A 62 -2.02 4.61 -0.26
C HIS A 62 -2.28 4.54 -1.75
N LEU A 63 -3.38 3.89 -2.12
CA LEU A 63 -3.87 3.86 -3.49
C LEU A 63 -5.22 4.55 -3.51
N TYR A 64 -5.40 5.51 -4.40
CA TYR A 64 -6.66 6.26 -4.53
C TYR A 64 -7.40 5.82 -5.77
N PHE A 65 -8.66 5.39 -5.59
CA PHE A 65 -9.52 4.92 -6.68
C PHE A 65 -10.78 5.77 -6.76
N ASP A 66 -11.32 5.93 -7.98
CA ASP A 66 -12.60 6.63 -8.14
C ASP A 66 -13.78 5.80 -7.63
N SER A 67 -13.69 4.47 -7.64
CA SER A 67 -14.76 3.62 -7.12
C SER A 67 -14.22 2.38 -6.46
N LYS A 68 -15.00 1.86 -5.48
CA LYS A 68 -14.67 0.59 -4.85
C LYS A 68 -14.81 -0.57 -5.84
N ASP A 69 -15.80 -0.49 -6.73
CA ASP A 69 -16.01 -1.50 -7.76
C ASP A 69 -14.79 -1.64 -8.66
N GLY A 70 -14.19 -0.52 -9.08
CA GLY A 70 -12.97 -0.53 -9.88
C GLY A 70 -11.83 -1.23 -9.15
N TYR A 71 -11.62 -0.90 -7.87
CA TYR A 71 -10.62 -1.56 -7.07
C TYR A 71 -10.87 -3.07 -6.97
N ASP A 72 -12.12 -3.48 -6.67
CA ASP A 72 -12.45 -4.90 -6.52
C ASP A 72 -12.19 -5.68 -7.83
N ARG A 73 -12.55 -5.09 -8.97
CA ARG A 73 -12.27 -5.70 -10.28
C ARG A 73 -10.77 -5.78 -10.54
N GLY A 74 -10.04 -4.73 -10.19
CA GLY A 74 -8.59 -4.72 -10.33
C GLY A 74 -7.91 -5.80 -9.50
N VAL A 75 -8.34 -5.97 -8.25
CA VAL A 75 -7.80 -7.02 -7.38
C VAL A 75 -8.04 -8.40 -7.99
N ALA A 76 -9.24 -8.64 -8.55
CA ALA A 76 -9.55 -9.91 -9.18
C ALA A 76 -8.65 -10.19 -10.38
N GLU A 77 -8.28 -9.16 -11.15
CA GLU A 77 -7.48 -9.33 -12.36
C GLU A 77 -5.98 -9.34 -12.10
N VAL A 78 -5.48 -8.42 -11.25
CA VAL A 78 -4.03 -8.18 -11.11
C VAL A 78 -3.52 -8.30 -9.67
N GLY A 79 -4.41 -8.57 -8.70
CA GLY A 79 -4.03 -8.58 -7.29
C GLY A 79 -2.95 -9.60 -6.95
N LEU A 80 -3.02 -10.80 -7.52
CA LEU A 80 -2.02 -11.84 -7.25
C LEU A 80 -0.64 -11.45 -7.76
N THR A 81 -0.58 -10.80 -8.92
CA THR A 81 0.69 -10.33 -9.49
C THR A 81 1.33 -9.29 -8.57
N ILE A 82 0.54 -8.34 -8.08
CA ILE A 82 1.03 -7.28 -7.22
C ILE A 82 1.47 -7.85 -5.87
N ARG A 83 0.63 -8.70 -5.24
CA ARG A 83 0.99 -9.31 -3.96
C ARG A 83 2.19 -10.23 -4.06
N GLY A 84 2.35 -10.90 -5.19
CA GLY A 84 3.50 -11.77 -5.43
C GLY A 84 4.84 -11.05 -5.42
N ASP A 85 4.83 -9.73 -5.62
CA ASP A 85 6.05 -8.92 -5.59
C ASP A 85 6.48 -8.52 -4.17
N ILE A 86 5.60 -8.66 -3.18
CA ILE A 86 5.88 -8.23 -1.79
C ILE A 86 7.15 -8.88 -1.21
N PRO A 87 7.38 -10.20 -1.35
CA PRO A 87 8.60 -10.80 -0.80
C PRO A 87 9.89 -10.23 -1.38
N ASN A 88 9.84 -9.55 -2.52
CA ASN A 88 11.02 -8.97 -3.13
C ASN A 88 11.54 -7.74 -2.37
N TYR A 89 10.71 -7.12 -1.52
CA TYR A 89 11.13 -5.93 -0.79
C TYR A 89 10.92 -6.03 0.73
N THR A 90 10.16 -7.00 1.23
CA THR A 90 9.92 -7.07 2.67
C THR A 90 9.55 -8.49 3.12
N ASN A 91 9.85 -8.78 4.38
CA ASN A 91 9.36 -9.97 5.07
C ASN A 91 8.19 -9.66 6.01
N VAL A 92 7.72 -8.41 6.03
CA VAL A 92 6.62 -7.97 6.88
C VAL A 92 5.30 -8.15 6.15
N THR A 93 4.31 -8.76 6.81
CA THR A 93 2.98 -8.94 6.24
C THR A 93 2.16 -7.66 6.46
N PRO A 94 1.74 -6.98 5.39
CA PRO A 94 0.96 -5.75 5.54
C PRO A 94 -0.48 -6.04 5.99
N ILE A 95 -1.08 -5.00 6.60
CA ILE A 95 -2.50 -4.96 6.92
C ILE A 95 -3.13 -4.00 5.91
N ARG A 96 -4.27 -4.38 5.33
CA ARG A 96 -4.93 -3.57 4.33
C ARG A 96 -6.27 -3.07 4.83
N GLN A 97 -6.58 -1.82 4.55
CA GLN A 97 -7.88 -1.23 4.83
C GLN A 97 -8.36 -0.42 3.64
N ILE A 98 -9.65 -0.56 3.31
CA ILE A 98 -10.29 0.24 2.27
C ILE A 98 -11.19 1.24 2.96
N SER A 99 -11.00 2.53 2.66
CA SER A 99 -11.75 3.61 3.29
C SER A 99 -12.46 4.45 2.23
N LYS A 100 -13.66 4.91 2.58
CA LYS A 100 -14.32 5.93 1.79
C LYS A 100 -13.89 7.28 2.34
N ILE A 101 -13.41 8.16 1.45
CA ILE A 101 -12.99 9.50 1.86
C ILE A 101 -14.24 10.36 2.02
N LEU A 102 -14.43 10.92 3.22
CA LEU A 102 -15.63 11.69 3.55
C LEU A 102 -15.44 13.18 3.33
N ASP A 103 -14.21 13.67 3.52
CA ASP A 103 -13.91 15.10 3.38
C ASP A 103 -12.67 15.34 2.53
#